data_837ce509cc779550fac43348fe2df24d
#
_entry.id   837ce509cc779550fac43348fe2df24d
#
_cell.length_a   1.000
_cell.length_b   1.000
_cell.length_c   1.000
_cell.angle_alpha   90.00
_cell.angle_beta   90.00
_cell.angle_gamma   90.00
#
_symmetry.space_group_name_H-M   'P 1'
#
loop_
_entity.id
_entity.type
_entity.pdbx_description
1 polymer ?
#
loop_
_entity_poly.entity_id
_entity_poly.type
_entity_poly.pdbx_seq_one_letter_code
_entity_poly.pdbx_strand_id
1 'polypeptide(L)'
;ANGCVLVDFFAEWCGPCKIMGEILETVDADILKVNTDEFPNLAQKFGVMSIPTLILFKDGSETNKMIGLQSKEEILNFINK
;
A
#
# COMPACT_ATOMS: atom_id res chain seq x y z
N ALA A 1 -13.24 0.44 -5.64
CA ALA A 1 -13.95 0.87 -6.80
C ALA A 1 -13.48 0.11 -8.03
N ASN A 2 -14.39 -0.45 -8.77
CA ASN A 2 -14.11 -1.17 -10.03
C ASN A 2 -13.15 -2.36 -9.84
N GLY A 3 -13.24 -3.04 -8.70
CA GLY A 3 -12.43 -4.22 -8.44
C GLY A 3 -10.98 -3.93 -8.09
N CYS A 4 -10.61 -2.67 -7.92
CA CYS A 4 -9.25 -2.27 -7.56
C CYS A 4 -9.14 -1.99 -6.08
N VAL A 5 -8.14 -2.58 -5.42
CA VAL A 5 -7.84 -2.35 -4.01
C VAL A 5 -6.36 -2.05 -3.85
N LEU A 6 -6.04 -1.00 -3.13
CA LEU A 6 -4.68 -0.64 -2.82
C LEU A 6 -4.38 -1.10 -1.40
N VAL A 7 -3.41 -1.98 -1.25
CA VAL A 7 -3.04 -2.52 0.06
C VAL A 7 -1.79 -1.82 0.56
N ASP A 8 -1.90 -1.22 1.75
CA ASP A 8 -0.83 -0.46 2.38
C ASP A 8 -0.24 -1.29 3.53
N PHE A 9 0.96 -1.81 3.32
CA PHE A 9 1.68 -2.53 4.37
C PHE A 9 2.49 -1.53 5.19
N PHE A 10 2.22 -1.48 6.48
CA PHE A 10 2.81 -0.48 7.37
C PHE A 10 3.11 -1.06 8.74
N ALA A 11 3.75 -0.26 9.58
CA ALA A 11 3.90 -0.53 11.01
C ALA A 11 3.75 0.78 11.77
N GLU A 12 3.32 0.71 13.02
CA GLU A 12 3.05 1.92 13.80
C GLU A 12 4.32 2.69 14.16
N TRP A 13 5.46 2.00 14.27
CA TRP A 13 6.74 2.62 14.58
C TRP A 13 7.40 3.26 13.36
N CYS A 14 6.86 3.10 12.21
CA CYS A 14 7.46 3.52 10.94
C CYS A 14 7.06 4.95 10.59
N GLY A 15 8.01 5.89 10.66
CA GLY A 15 7.77 7.29 10.32
C GLY A 15 7.30 7.50 8.90
N PRO A 16 8.01 6.98 7.90
CA PRO A 16 7.56 7.09 6.50
C PRO A 16 6.18 6.49 6.25
N CYS A 17 5.81 5.43 6.98
CA CYS A 17 4.49 4.83 6.87
C CYS A 17 3.39 5.80 7.31
N LYS A 18 3.65 6.60 8.34
CA LYS A 18 2.70 7.59 8.82
C LYS A 18 2.47 8.68 7.78
N ILE A 19 3.53 9.13 7.16
CA ILE A 19 3.44 10.15 6.10
C ILE A 19 2.67 9.58 4.91
N MET A 20 2.99 8.36 4.51
CA MET A 20 2.27 7.68 3.45
C MET A 20 0.79 7.55 3.78
N GLY A 21 0.46 7.20 5.03
CA GLY A 21 -0.92 7.07 5.46
C GLY A 21 -1.69 8.39 5.34
N GLU A 22 -1.05 9.51 5.67
CA GLU A 22 -1.67 10.82 5.53
C GLU A 22 -1.94 11.16 4.07
N ILE A 23 -1.00 10.84 3.19
CA ILE A 23 -1.17 11.06 1.76
C ILE A 23 -2.33 10.21 1.24
N LEU A 24 -2.38 8.94 1.64
CA LEU A 24 -3.42 8.02 1.20
C LEU A 24 -4.82 8.45 1.63
N GLU A 25 -4.95 9.17 2.75
CA GLU A 25 -6.24 9.70 3.17
C GLU A 25 -6.81 10.70 2.18
N THR A 26 -5.94 11.31 1.37
CA THR A 26 -6.36 12.29 0.36
C THR A 26 -6.59 11.66 -1.01
N VAL A 27 -6.36 10.36 -1.14
CA VAL A 27 -6.51 9.63 -2.40
C VAL A 27 -7.86 8.94 -2.42
N ASP A 28 -8.60 9.15 -3.51
CA ASP A 28 -9.92 8.53 -3.69
C ASP A 28 -9.74 7.11 -4.26
N ALA A 29 -9.57 6.15 -3.37
CA ALA A 29 -9.35 4.76 -3.74
C ALA A 29 -9.76 3.87 -2.57
N ASP A 30 -10.03 2.61 -2.86
CA ASP A 30 -10.28 1.61 -1.83
C ASP A 30 -8.94 1.19 -1.25
N ILE A 31 -8.72 1.48 0.01
CA ILE A 31 -7.43 1.21 0.66
C ILE A 31 -7.63 0.27 1.83
N LEU A 32 -6.88 -0.83 1.82
CA LEU A 32 -6.83 -1.78 2.91
C LEU A 32 -5.47 -1.65 3.59
N LYS A 33 -5.48 -1.40 4.89
CA LYS A 33 -4.23 -1.23 5.65
C LYS A 33 -3.88 -2.53 6.36
N VAL A 34 -2.64 -2.97 6.20
CA VAL A 34 -2.14 -4.19 6.84
C VAL A 34 -0.93 -3.85 7.71
N ASN A 35 -1.08 -4.04 9.00
CA ASN A 35 0.02 -3.85 9.96
C ASN A 35 0.91 -5.09 9.92
N THR A 36 2.17 -4.91 9.50
CA THR A 36 3.08 -6.03 9.32
C THR A 36 3.49 -6.70 10.63
N ASP A 37 3.42 -5.98 11.74
CA ASP A 37 3.69 -6.56 13.05
C ASP A 37 2.56 -7.48 13.51
N GLU A 38 1.32 -7.15 13.12
CA GLU A 38 0.17 -7.98 13.46
C GLU A 38 -0.01 -9.14 12.48
N PHE A 39 0.38 -8.94 11.22
CA PHE A 39 0.20 -9.93 10.17
C PHE A 39 1.50 -10.22 9.43
N PRO A 40 2.52 -10.73 10.14
CA PRO A 40 3.82 -10.99 9.51
C PRO A 40 3.77 -12.04 8.41
N ASN A 41 2.89 -13.02 8.55
CA ASN A 41 2.75 -14.08 7.54
C ASN A 41 2.19 -13.52 6.22
N LEU A 42 1.29 -12.53 6.33
CA LEU A 42 0.71 -11.92 5.16
C LEU A 42 1.75 -11.08 4.41
N ALA A 43 2.56 -10.32 5.17
CA ALA A 43 3.65 -9.55 4.58
C ALA A 43 4.64 -10.47 3.87
N GLN A 44 4.98 -11.59 4.49
CA GLN A 44 5.90 -12.57 3.90
C GLN A 44 5.31 -13.16 2.63
N LYS A 45 4.02 -13.48 2.64
CA LYS A 45 3.34 -14.07 1.49
C LYS A 45 3.44 -13.18 0.25
N PHE A 46 3.35 -11.88 0.43
CA PHE A 46 3.41 -10.93 -0.68
C PHE A 46 4.80 -10.35 -0.91
N GLY A 47 5.82 -10.90 -0.26
CA GLY A 47 7.20 -10.50 -0.47
C GLY A 47 7.52 -9.10 0.03
N VAL A 48 6.82 -8.63 1.06
CA VAL A 48 7.06 -7.31 1.62
C VAL A 48 8.29 -7.38 2.53
N MET A 49 9.38 -6.76 2.09
CA MET A 49 10.66 -6.78 2.80
C MET A 49 10.99 -5.44 3.45
N SER A 50 10.31 -4.40 3.06
CA SER A 50 10.47 -3.08 3.66
C SER A 50 9.12 -2.37 3.67
N ILE A 51 8.97 -1.38 4.52
CA ILE A 51 7.73 -0.62 4.66
C ILE A 51 8.02 0.87 4.57
N PRO A 52 7.07 1.65 4.03
CA PRO A 52 5.77 1.23 3.52
C PRO A 52 5.90 0.53 2.16
N THR A 53 4.98 -0.37 1.88
CA THR A 53 4.85 -0.99 0.56
C THR A 53 3.38 -0.93 0.17
N LEU A 54 3.12 -0.47 -1.04
CA LEU A 54 1.77 -0.45 -1.61
C LEU A 54 1.68 -1.53 -2.68
N ILE A 55 0.64 -2.33 -2.62
CA ILE A 55 0.38 -3.33 -3.65
C ILE A 55 -1.00 -3.06 -4.22
N LEU A 56 -1.07 -2.95 -5.55
CA LEU A 56 -2.33 -2.74 -6.24
C LEU A 56 -2.88 -4.09 -6.68
N PHE A 57 -4.12 -4.36 -6.28
CA PHE A 57 -4.84 -5.57 -6.69
C PHE A 57 -5.97 -5.17 -7.61
N LYS A 58 -6.12 -5.87 -8.72
CA LYS A 58 -7.23 -5.72 -9.64
C LYS A 58 -7.92 -7.06 -9.78
N ASP A 59 -9.21 -7.10 -9.45
CA ASP A 59 -10.02 -8.32 -9.54
C ASP A 59 -9.39 -9.49 -8.79
N GLY A 60 -8.79 -9.19 -7.64
CA GLY A 60 -8.21 -10.20 -6.77
C GLY A 60 -6.79 -10.60 -7.10
N SER A 61 -6.18 -10.02 -8.14
CA SER A 61 -4.82 -10.34 -8.54
C SER A 61 -3.88 -9.16 -8.33
N GLU A 62 -2.69 -9.44 -7.82
CA GLU A 62 -1.66 -8.44 -7.67
C GLU A 62 -1.20 -8.00 -9.06
N THR A 63 -1.26 -6.71 -9.34
CA THR A 63 -0.85 -6.16 -10.64
C THR A 63 0.40 -5.31 -10.58
N ASN A 64 0.65 -4.66 -9.44
CA ASN A 64 1.78 -3.74 -9.35
C ASN A 64 2.16 -3.52 -7.89
N LYS A 65 3.43 -3.14 -7.65
CA LYS A 65 3.97 -2.96 -6.30
C LYS A 65 4.83 -1.71 -6.28
N MET A 66 4.71 -0.92 -5.21
CA MET A 66 5.47 0.30 -5.03
C MET A 66 6.10 0.26 -3.64
N ILE A 67 7.41 0.44 -3.56
CA ILE A 67 8.16 0.30 -2.30
C ILE A 67 8.65 1.68 -1.85
N GLY A 68 8.48 1.96 -0.57
CA GLY A 68 8.95 3.19 0.05
C GLY A 68 7.96 4.33 -0.03
N LEU A 69 8.33 5.45 0.60
CA LEU A 69 7.50 6.64 0.61
C LEU A 69 7.51 7.29 -0.77
N GLN A 70 6.32 7.55 -1.29
CA GLN A 70 6.14 8.13 -2.62
C GLN A 70 5.27 9.36 -2.53
N SER A 71 5.39 10.26 -3.51
CA SER A 71 4.54 11.45 -3.57
C SER A 71 3.12 11.06 -3.96
N LYS A 72 2.17 11.96 -3.68
CA LYS A 72 0.77 11.74 -4.08
C LYS A 72 0.67 11.56 -5.60
N GLU A 73 1.44 12.34 -6.37
CA GLU A 73 1.43 12.25 -7.82
C GLU A 73 1.86 10.87 -8.29
N GLU A 74 2.92 10.33 -7.69
CA GLU A 74 3.40 9.00 -8.05
C GLU A 74 2.39 7.92 -7.70
N ILE A 75 1.72 8.07 -6.55
CA ILE A 75 0.68 7.14 -6.12
C ILE A 75 -0.49 7.16 -7.09
N LEU A 76 -0.92 8.34 -7.50
CA LEU A 76 -2.03 8.48 -8.45
C LEU A 76 -1.68 7.84 -9.79
N ASN A 77 -0.46 8.06 -10.28
CA ASN A 77 0.01 7.44 -11.50
C ASN A 77 0.05 5.91 -11.38
N PHE A 78 0.46 5.43 -10.23
CA PHE A 78 0.52 4.00 -9.92
C PHE A 78 -0.86 3.35 -9.99
N ILE A 79 -1.87 4.00 -9.42
CA ILE A 79 -3.23 3.49 -9.41
C ILE A 79 -3.86 3.49 -10.80
N ASN A 80 -3.52 4.49 -11.61
CA ASN A 80 -4.14 4.70 -12.91
C ASN A 80 -3.47 3.97 -14.07
N LYS A 81 -2.51 3.13 -13.79
CA LYS A 81 -1.84 2.36 -14.83
C LYS A 81 -2.67 1.22 -15.35
#